data_7b167fbd5da26a093787a1f2bb58a8b5
#
_entry.id   7b167fbd5da26a093787a1f2bb58a8b5
#
_cell.length_a   1.000
_cell.length_b   1.000
_cell.length_c   1.000
_cell.angle_alpha   90.00
_cell.angle_beta   90.00
_cell.angle_gamma   90.00
#
_symmetry.space_group_name_H-M   'P 1'
#
loop_
_entity.id
_entity.type
_entity.pdbx_description
1 polymer ?
#
loop_
_entity_poly.entity_id
_entity_poly.type
_entity_poly.pdbx_seq_one_letter_code
_entity_poly.pdbx_strand_id
1 'polypeptide(L)'
;MFTASFEILDERFERLIFGNVHLEKLYTGCRWAEGPAYFAAGKYLIWSDIPNDRLMRFDETDGSTSVFLAPALNHNGHTVDREGRLISCEHRGRCVSRIEPDGSRTVLADKYQGKKLNSPNDAVVKSDGSIWFTDPSYGIDSNYEGDAAPSEIGACHVYRIDPASGEVTAVATDFEKPNGLAFSTDEKRLYIADTGATHVKNGPRHIRVAEVSADGRSLGPAKLFATCTVGLFDGFRLDTNGNIWTSAGDGVHAYAPDGTLIGKI
;
A
#
# COMPACT_ATOMS: atom_id res chain seq x y z
N MET A 1 23.69 -15.56 6.13
CA MET A 1 22.83 -15.99 5.02
C MET A 1 21.47 -16.27 5.63
N PHE A 2 20.40 -15.54 5.25
CA PHE A 2 19.06 -15.88 5.71
C PHE A 2 18.60 -17.11 4.94
N THR A 3 18.30 -18.19 5.63
CA THR A 3 17.64 -19.32 5.01
C THR A 3 16.16 -18.91 4.88
N ALA A 4 15.72 -18.54 3.68
CA ALA A 4 14.30 -18.44 3.43
C ALA A 4 13.71 -19.83 3.61
N SER A 5 12.75 -19.95 4.48
CA SER A 5 11.90 -21.13 4.51
C SER A 5 10.67 -20.84 3.66
N PHE A 6 10.55 -21.50 2.53
CA PHE A 6 9.32 -21.49 1.74
C PHE A 6 8.41 -22.59 2.27
N GLU A 7 7.22 -22.19 2.74
CA GLU A 7 6.18 -23.15 3.15
C GLU A 7 5.22 -23.33 1.97
N ILE A 8 5.26 -24.53 1.36
CA ILE A 8 4.38 -24.90 0.25
C ILE A 8 3.12 -25.49 0.85
N LEU A 9 1.98 -24.84 0.67
CA LEU A 9 0.67 -25.27 1.16
C LEU A 9 -0.23 -25.82 0.05
N ASP A 10 0.08 -25.47 -1.21
CA ASP A 10 -0.65 -25.89 -2.40
C ASP A 10 0.34 -26.02 -3.58
N GLU A 11 0.10 -26.97 -4.51
CA GLU A 11 0.97 -27.21 -5.67
C GLU A 11 1.13 -26.00 -6.59
N ARG A 12 0.18 -25.06 -6.57
CA ARG A 12 0.26 -23.80 -7.30
C ARG A 12 1.43 -22.95 -6.88
N PHE A 13 1.82 -23.01 -5.60
CA PHE A 13 2.94 -22.24 -5.07
C PHE A 13 4.30 -22.80 -5.54
N GLU A 14 4.42 -24.12 -5.74
CA GLU A 14 5.67 -24.73 -6.25
C GLU A 14 6.11 -24.14 -7.58
N ARG A 15 5.13 -23.75 -8.43
CA ARG A 15 5.40 -23.16 -9.75
C ARG A 15 5.87 -21.72 -9.69
N LEU A 16 5.73 -21.06 -8.53
CA LEU A 16 6.13 -19.67 -8.31
C LEU A 16 7.54 -19.58 -7.70
N ILE A 17 8.10 -20.70 -7.23
CA ILE A 17 9.40 -20.77 -6.59
C ILE A 17 10.38 -21.53 -7.48
N PHE A 18 11.47 -20.88 -7.88
CA PHE A 18 12.56 -21.54 -8.57
C PHE A 18 13.55 -22.08 -7.55
N GLY A 19 14.17 -23.25 -7.82
CA GLY A 19 15.04 -23.96 -6.88
C GLY A 19 16.29 -23.19 -6.42
N ASN A 20 16.62 -22.06 -7.07
CA ASN A 20 17.73 -21.18 -6.71
C ASN A 20 17.29 -19.85 -6.08
N VAL A 21 16.00 -19.69 -5.78
CA VAL A 21 15.48 -18.49 -5.11
C VAL A 21 15.97 -18.42 -3.67
N HIS A 22 16.43 -17.25 -3.25
CA HIS A 22 16.84 -16.96 -1.89
C HIS A 22 16.39 -15.55 -1.49
N LEU A 23 16.27 -15.30 -0.18
CA LEU A 23 16.03 -13.97 0.33
C LEU A 23 17.36 -13.21 0.45
N GLU A 24 17.39 -12.00 -0.09
CA GLU A 24 18.50 -11.08 0.03
C GLU A 24 18.11 -9.91 0.93
N LYS A 25 18.98 -9.60 1.90
CA LYS A 25 18.82 -8.41 2.73
C LYS A 25 19.48 -7.22 2.03
N LEU A 26 18.67 -6.33 1.48
CA LEU A 26 19.15 -5.15 0.76
C LEU A 26 19.65 -4.06 1.71
N TYR A 27 19.00 -3.87 2.88
CA TYR A 27 19.33 -2.82 3.82
C TYR A 27 18.95 -3.17 5.26
N THR A 28 19.59 -2.50 6.21
CA THR A 28 19.24 -2.50 7.63
C THR A 28 19.43 -1.10 8.21
N GLY A 29 18.66 -0.72 9.26
CA GLY A 29 18.75 0.59 9.90
C GLY A 29 17.52 1.47 9.71
N CYS A 30 16.43 0.93 9.15
CA CYS A 30 15.10 1.54 9.24
C CYS A 30 14.52 1.34 10.64
N ARG A 31 13.76 2.31 11.11
CA ARG A 31 12.91 2.15 12.30
C ARG A 31 11.60 1.48 11.95
N TRP A 32 11.04 1.83 10.77
CA TRP A 32 9.81 1.24 10.25
C TRP A 32 9.82 1.37 8.72
N ALA A 33 10.13 0.28 8.02
CA ALA A 33 10.20 0.25 6.57
C ALA A 33 8.81 -0.02 5.98
N GLU A 34 8.37 0.84 5.05
CA GLU A 34 7.02 0.80 4.48
C GLU A 34 6.99 1.18 3.00
N GLY A 35 5.89 0.84 2.34
CA GLY A 35 5.50 1.35 1.04
C GLY A 35 6.51 1.15 -0.09
N PRO A 36 7.04 -0.05 -0.33
CA PRO A 36 8.02 -0.26 -1.40
C PRO A 36 7.39 -0.03 -2.78
N ALA A 37 8.06 0.78 -3.62
CA ALA A 37 7.71 1.03 -5.02
C ALA A 37 8.93 0.82 -5.92
N TYR A 38 8.79 -0.05 -6.92
CA TYR A 38 9.86 -0.40 -7.84
C TYR A 38 9.74 0.35 -9.17
N PHE A 39 10.84 0.97 -9.59
CA PHE A 39 10.97 1.70 -10.85
C PHE A 39 11.73 0.84 -11.86
N ALA A 40 10.99 0.05 -12.65
CA ALA A 40 11.56 -0.92 -13.57
C ALA A 40 12.50 -0.30 -14.62
N ALA A 41 12.14 0.86 -15.17
CA ALA A 41 12.96 1.56 -16.17
C ALA A 41 14.29 2.05 -15.58
N GLY A 42 14.30 2.45 -14.32
CA GLY A 42 15.50 2.94 -13.61
C GLY A 42 16.23 1.86 -12.81
N LYS A 43 15.65 0.66 -12.70
CA LYS A 43 16.17 -0.46 -11.90
C LYS A 43 16.48 -0.06 -10.47
N TYR A 44 15.53 0.58 -9.80
CA TYR A 44 15.67 0.94 -8.40
C TYR A 44 14.37 0.76 -7.63
N LEU A 45 14.51 0.53 -6.32
CA LEU A 45 13.44 0.42 -5.36
C LEU A 45 13.46 1.65 -4.44
N ILE A 46 12.29 2.25 -4.20
CA ILE A 46 12.11 3.27 -3.17
C ILE A 46 11.22 2.71 -2.07
N TRP A 47 11.49 3.07 -0.81
CA TRP A 47 10.62 2.77 0.32
C TRP A 47 10.74 3.85 1.40
N SER A 48 9.73 3.93 2.27
CA SER A 48 9.71 4.82 3.42
C SER A 48 10.47 4.22 4.61
N ASP A 49 11.12 5.07 5.37
CA ASP A 49 11.53 4.83 6.76
C ASP A 49 10.82 5.90 7.60
N ILE A 50 9.56 5.60 7.97
CA ILE A 50 8.57 6.61 8.40
C ILE A 50 9.05 7.41 9.61
N PRO A 51 9.44 6.79 10.76
CA PRO A 51 9.83 7.57 11.94
C PRO A 51 11.16 8.31 11.80
N ASN A 52 12.00 7.91 10.83
CA ASN A 52 13.22 8.63 10.50
C ASN A 52 12.99 9.76 9.46
N ASP A 53 11.74 9.96 9.05
CA ASP A 53 11.30 11.01 8.13
C ASP A 53 12.13 11.07 6.83
N ARG A 54 12.31 9.88 6.20
CA ARG A 54 13.10 9.75 4.98
C ARG A 54 12.56 8.68 4.04
N LEU A 55 12.84 8.85 2.75
CA LEU A 55 12.74 7.81 1.73
C LEU A 55 14.11 7.24 1.45
N MET A 56 14.17 5.93 1.32
CA MET A 56 15.36 5.19 0.94
C MET A 56 15.28 4.74 -0.52
N ARG A 57 16.43 4.61 -1.19
CA ARG A 57 16.56 4.06 -2.53
C ARG A 57 17.61 2.97 -2.55
N PHE A 58 17.26 1.81 -3.09
CA PHE A 58 18.20 0.77 -3.48
C PHE A 58 18.35 0.77 -4.99
N ASP A 59 19.59 0.82 -5.48
CA ASP A 59 19.93 0.78 -6.90
C ASP A 59 20.43 -0.62 -7.27
N GLU A 60 19.68 -1.32 -8.14
CA GLU A 60 20.05 -2.67 -8.57
C GLU A 60 21.31 -2.69 -9.46
N THR A 61 21.68 -1.56 -10.06
CA THR A 61 22.79 -1.53 -11.02
C THR A 61 24.15 -1.62 -10.33
N ASP A 62 24.25 -1.16 -9.08
CA ASP A 62 25.49 -1.18 -8.30
C ASP A 62 25.32 -1.76 -6.88
N GLY A 63 24.08 -2.13 -6.49
CA GLY A 63 23.75 -2.68 -5.17
C GLY A 63 23.80 -1.66 -4.04
N SER A 64 23.88 -0.36 -4.33
CA SER A 64 23.97 0.68 -3.32
C SER A 64 22.62 1.04 -2.71
N THR A 65 22.63 1.45 -1.44
CA THR A 65 21.47 2.03 -0.77
C THR A 65 21.78 3.44 -0.30
N SER A 66 20.90 4.38 -0.58
CA SER A 66 21.05 5.80 -0.22
C SER A 66 19.73 6.41 0.27
N VAL A 67 19.81 7.59 0.89
CA VAL A 67 18.62 8.41 1.16
C VAL A 67 18.20 9.08 -0.15
N PHE A 68 16.95 8.85 -0.55
CA PHE A 68 16.35 9.46 -1.74
C PHE A 68 15.78 10.85 -1.43
N LEU A 69 15.07 10.98 -0.30
CA LEU A 69 14.44 12.23 0.14
C LEU A 69 14.47 12.33 1.66
N ALA A 70 14.86 13.50 2.19
CA ALA A 70 14.75 13.86 3.60
C ALA A 70 14.73 15.40 3.76
N PRO A 71 13.80 16.00 4.53
CA PRO A 71 12.66 15.35 5.19
C PRO A 71 11.62 14.84 4.18
N ALA A 72 10.88 13.79 4.54
CA ALA A 72 9.90 13.13 3.69
C ALA A 72 8.45 13.26 4.21
N LEU A 73 8.17 14.15 5.16
CA LEU A 73 6.85 14.37 5.76
C LEU A 73 6.17 13.06 6.23
N ASN A 74 6.97 12.12 6.77
CA ASN A 74 6.54 10.78 7.19
C ASN A 74 5.73 10.06 6.10
N HIS A 75 6.28 10.02 4.88
CA HIS A 75 5.66 9.22 3.82
C HIS A 75 5.47 7.77 4.27
N ASN A 76 4.37 7.13 3.83
CA ASN A 76 4.07 5.73 4.07
C ASN A 76 4.07 4.95 2.74
N GLY A 77 2.90 4.67 2.16
CA GLY A 77 2.76 3.90 0.94
C GLY A 77 3.11 4.67 -0.33
N HIS A 78 3.59 3.93 -1.32
CA HIS A 78 3.95 4.49 -2.62
C HIS A 78 3.44 3.64 -3.77
N THR A 79 3.26 4.29 -4.91
CA THR A 79 3.06 3.64 -6.20
C THR A 79 3.70 4.47 -7.31
N VAL A 80 3.80 3.88 -8.49
CA VAL A 80 4.32 4.56 -9.69
C VAL A 80 3.16 4.79 -10.64
N ASP A 81 3.00 6.01 -11.11
CA ASP A 81 1.97 6.32 -12.10
C ASP A 81 2.35 5.87 -13.52
N ARG A 82 1.45 6.07 -14.48
CA ARG A 82 1.64 5.63 -15.86
C ARG A 82 2.74 6.40 -16.62
N GLU A 83 3.18 7.54 -16.08
CA GLU A 83 4.27 8.35 -16.62
C GLU A 83 5.58 8.12 -15.87
N GLY A 84 5.61 7.17 -14.94
CA GLY A 84 6.81 6.79 -14.18
C GLY A 84 7.11 7.74 -13.03
N ARG A 85 6.14 8.51 -12.54
CA ARG A 85 6.30 9.42 -11.39
C ARG A 85 5.93 8.74 -10.09
N LEU A 86 6.61 9.09 -9.01
CA LEU A 86 6.32 8.59 -7.68
C LEU A 86 5.06 9.27 -7.11
N ILE A 87 4.06 8.46 -6.79
CA ILE A 87 2.90 8.85 -5.99
C ILE A 87 3.14 8.39 -4.56
N SER A 88 2.90 9.26 -3.59
CA SER A 88 3.16 9.00 -2.18
C SER A 88 1.98 9.39 -1.30
N CYS A 89 1.73 8.57 -0.29
CA CYS A 89 0.85 8.88 0.82
C CYS A 89 1.69 9.48 1.96
N GLU A 90 1.33 10.66 2.44
CA GLU A 90 2.08 11.39 3.45
C GLU A 90 1.29 11.48 4.76
N HIS A 91 1.82 10.92 5.82
CA HIS A 91 1.17 10.98 7.14
C HIS A 91 1.20 12.40 7.72
N ARG A 92 2.39 13.00 7.87
CA ARG A 92 2.53 14.39 8.38
C ARG A 92 1.96 15.40 7.40
N GLY A 93 2.13 15.19 6.11
CA GLY A 93 1.54 16.03 5.06
C GLY A 93 0.02 15.95 5.02
N ARG A 94 -0.58 14.86 5.54
CA ARG A 94 -2.01 14.54 5.49
C ARG A 94 -2.55 14.67 4.06
N CYS A 95 -1.81 14.10 3.10
CA CYS A 95 -2.14 14.24 1.68
C CYS A 95 -1.61 13.07 0.85
N VAL A 96 -2.11 13.00 -0.38
CA VAL A 96 -1.47 12.25 -1.46
C VAL A 96 -0.71 13.23 -2.33
N SER A 97 0.54 12.94 -2.61
CA SER A 97 1.42 13.80 -3.42
C SER A 97 2.08 13.04 -4.57
N ARG A 98 2.69 13.79 -5.47
CA ARG A 98 3.44 13.28 -6.60
C ARG A 98 4.77 14.02 -6.72
N ILE A 99 5.84 13.28 -6.98
CA ILE A 99 7.13 13.84 -7.36
C ILE A 99 7.17 13.98 -8.88
N GLU A 100 7.35 15.20 -9.35
CA GLU A 100 7.42 15.53 -10.77
C GLU A 100 8.83 15.23 -11.34
N PRO A 101 9.01 15.15 -12.68
CA PRO A 101 10.30 14.87 -13.30
C PRO A 101 11.41 15.87 -12.97
N ASP A 102 11.05 17.12 -12.63
CA ASP A 102 11.99 18.16 -12.19
C ASP A 102 12.35 18.09 -10.69
N GLY A 103 11.81 17.10 -9.98
CA GLY A 103 11.98 16.89 -8.54
C GLY A 103 11.03 17.72 -7.67
N SER A 104 10.16 18.55 -8.25
CA SER A 104 9.16 19.30 -7.50
C SER A 104 8.06 18.36 -6.96
N ARG A 105 7.41 18.78 -5.87
CA ARG A 105 6.32 18.05 -5.22
C ARG A 105 4.97 18.71 -5.51
N THR A 106 4.04 17.95 -6.05
CA THR A 106 2.65 18.35 -6.29
C THR A 106 1.71 17.65 -5.33
N VAL A 107 0.92 18.41 -4.56
CA VAL A 107 -0.19 17.84 -3.75
C VAL A 107 -1.35 17.53 -4.67
N LEU A 108 -1.81 16.27 -4.65
CA LEU A 108 -2.93 15.80 -5.48
C LEU A 108 -4.25 15.80 -4.71
N ALA A 109 -4.22 15.50 -3.40
CA ALA A 109 -5.38 15.53 -2.52
C ALA A 109 -4.92 15.76 -1.08
N ASP A 110 -5.51 16.75 -0.38
CA ASP A 110 -5.28 17.02 1.05
C ASP A 110 -6.57 17.14 1.85
N LYS A 111 -7.72 17.15 1.15
CA LYS A 111 -9.06 17.36 1.74
C LYS A 111 -10.12 16.52 1.08
N TYR A 112 -11.15 16.21 1.86
CA TYR A 112 -12.42 15.69 1.40
C TYR A 112 -13.56 16.52 1.99
N GLN A 113 -14.44 17.08 1.14
CA GLN A 113 -15.55 17.95 1.54
C GLN A 113 -15.13 19.12 2.47
N GLY A 114 -13.96 19.73 2.18
CA GLY A 114 -13.41 20.84 2.95
C GLY A 114 -12.66 20.46 4.23
N LYS A 115 -12.71 19.22 4.67
CA LYS A 115 -12.03 18.68 5.85
C LYS A 115 -10.70 18.07 5.46
N LYS A 116 -9.66 18.24 6.29
CA LYS A 116 -8.37 17.58 6.11
C LYS A 116 -8.51 16.07 6.12
N LEU A 117 -7.78 15.40 5.23
CA LEU A 117 -7.61 13.94 5.29
C LEU A 117 -7.00 13.52 6.63
N ASN A 118 -7.15 12.28 7.03
CA ASN A 118 -6.52 11.75 8.24
C ASN A 118 -5.00 11.63 8.04
N SER A 119 -4.57 10.55 7.45
CA SER A 119 -3.19 10.25 7.11
C SER A 119 -3.17 9.19 6.00
N PRO A 120 -3.25 9.59 4.72
CA PRO A 120 -3.21 8.65 3.61
C PRO A 120 -2.10 7.61 3.78
N ASN A 121 -2.45 6.33 3.58
CA ASN A 121 -1.58 5.21 3.92
C ASN A 121 -1.02 4.49 2.68
N ASP A 122 -1.85 3.92 1.81
CA ASP A 122 -1.40 3.29 0.56
C ASP A 122 -2.23 3.78 -0.63
N ALA A 123 -1.65 3.67 -1.83
CA ALA A 123 -2.27 4.15 -3.06
C ALA A 123 -1.98 3.23 -4.25
N VAL A 124 -2.92 3.20 -5.19
CA VAL A 124 -2.77 2.54 -6.49
C VAL A 124 -3.28 3.43 -7.62
N VAL A 125 -2.68 3.31 -8.80
CA VAL A 125 -3.07 4.06 -10.00
C VAL A 125 -3.76 3.11 -10.98
N LYS A 126 -5.02 3.42 -11.32
CA LYS A 126 -5.78 2.68 -12.31
C LYS A 126 -5.33 3.05 -13.74
N SER A 127 -5.66 2.21 -14.73
CA SER A 127 -5.29 2.42 -16.14
C SER A 127 -5.85 3.71 -16.74
N ASP A 128 -6.96 4.23 -16.21
CA ASP A 128 -7.57 5.50 -16.59
C ASP A 128 -6.88 6.73 -15.98
N GLY A 129 -5.81 6.53 -15.18
CA GLY A 129 -5.06 7.57 -14.50
C GLY A 129 -5.66 7.97 -13.15
N SER A 130 -6.80 7.46 -12.74
CA SER A 130 -7.35 7.73 -11.41
C SER A 130 -6.48 7.10 -10.33
N ILE A 131 -6.34 7.81 -9.20
CA ILE A 131 -5.56 7.36 -8.04
C ILE A 131 -6.55 6.98 -6.94
N TRP A 132 -6.40 5.77 -6.41
CA TRP A 132 -7.21 5.25 -5.32
C TRP A 132 -6.33 5.10 -4.11
N PHE A 133 -6.78 5.58 -2.94
CA PHE A 133 -5.97 5.56 -1.74
C PHE A 133 -6.79 5.31 -0.48
N THR A 134 -6.13 4.81 0.55
CA THR A 134 -6.68 4.56 1.88
C THR A 134 -6.30 5.68 2.83
N ASP A 135 -7.20 6.05 3.76
CA ASP A 135 -6.99 7.16 4.69
C ASP A 135 -7.34 6.78 6.14
N PRO A 136 -6.59 5.82 6.73
CA PRO A 136 -6.69 5.52 8.16
C PRO A 136 -6.07 6.64 8.99
N SER A 137 -6.20 6.57 10.33
CA SER A 137 -5.71 7.63 11.21
C SER A 137 -4.30 7.40 11.78
N TYR A 138 -3.54 6.40 11.32
CA TYR A 138 -2.25 6.02 11.92
C TYR A 138 -1.29 7.20 12.10
N GLY A 139 -1.12 8.04 11.08
CA GLY A 139 -0.21 9.19 11.10
C GLY A 139 -0.70 10.36 11.96
N ILE A 140 -1.96 10.33 12.46
CA ILE A 140 -2.49 11.32 13.39
C ILE A 140 -2.81 10.73 14.77
N ASP A 141 -2.67 9.42 14.97
CA ASP A 141 -2.90 8.78 16.27
C ASP A 141 -1.74 9.05 17.26
N SER A 142 -0.53 9.32 16.77
CA SER A 142 0.66 9.60 17.57
C SER A 142 1.70 10.45 16.81
N ASN A 143 2.76 10.88 17.51
CA ASN A 143 3.91 11.57 16.90
C ASN A 143 5.01 10.61 16.42
N TYR A 144 4.73 9.32 16.31
CA TYR A 144 5.72 8.34 15.87
C TYR A 144 5.79 8.22 14.34
N GLU A 145 4.63 8.24 13.69
CA GLU A 145 4.49 8.11 12.24
C GLU A 145 4.01 9.38 11.55
N GLY A 146 3.80 10.46 12.31
CA GLY A 146 3.29 11.73 11.81
C GLY A 146 3.15 12.73 12.95
N ASP A 147 2.11 13.56 12.92
CA ASP A 147 1.81 14.54 13.96
C ASP A 147 0.43 14.25 14.55
N ALA A 148 0.37 13.98 15.86
CA ALA A 148 -0.89 13.68 16.56
C ALA A 148 -1.90 14.84 16.39
N ALA A 149 -3.08 14.50 15.89
CA ALA A 149 -4.17 15.45 15.63
C ALA A 149 -5.54 14.76 15.69
N PRO A 150 -6.61 15.48 16.01
CA PRO A 150 -7.95 14.94 15.88
C PRO A 150 -8.31 14.73 14.38
N SER A 151 -9.05 13.64 14.09
CA SER A 151 -9.65 13.45 12.79
C SER A 151 -10.75 14.50 12.54
N GLU A 152 -10.65 15.25 11.45
CA GLU A 152 -11.69 16.17 11.02
C GLU A 152 -12.85 15.43 10.32
N ILE A 153 -12.53 14.31 9.66
CA ILE A 153 -13.49 13.46 8.95
C ILE A 153 -14.29 12.61 9.94
N GLY A 154 -13.64 12.10 10.99
CA GLY A 154 -14.26 11.29 12.04
C GLY A 154 -14.49 9.82 11.63
N ALA A 155 -13.92 9.39 10.52
CA ALA A 155 -13.99 8.02 10.01
C ALA A 155 -12.77 7.74 9.12
N CYS A 156 -12.54 6.47 8.78
CA CYS A 156 -11.49 6.06 7.85
C CYS A 156 -12.14 5.60 6.54
N HIS A 157 -11.74 6.18 5.44
CA HIS A 157 -12.35 5.90 4.13
C HIS A 157 -11.32 5.45 3.10
N VAL A 158 -11.81 4.88 2.02
CA VAL A 158 -11.08 4.69 0.78
C VAL A 158 -11.56 5.72 -0.22
N TYR A 159 -10.64 6.40 -0.87
CA TYR A 159 -10.94 7.50 -1.79
C TYR A 159 -10.44 7.23 -3.20
N ARG A 160 -11.04 7.95 -4.15
CA ARG A 160 -10.61 8.06 -5.55
C ARG A 160 -10.37 9.53 -5.90
N ILE A 161 -9.25 9.81 -6.53
CA ILE A 161 -8.95 11.11 -7.16
C ILE A 161 -9.26 10.99 -8.65
N ASP A 162 -10.10 11.87 -9.16
CA ASP A 162 -10.40 11.94 -10.59
C ASP A 162 -9.22 12.55 -11.35
N PRO A 163 -8.70 11.91 -12.42
CA PRO A 163 -7.50 12.37 -13.09
C PRO A 163 -7.67 13.68 -13.87
N ALA A 164 -8.90 14.03 -14.26
CA ALA A 164 -9.18 15.22 -15.05
C ALA A 164 -9.51 16.44 -14.18
N SER A 165 -10.31 16.26 -13.13
CA SER A 165 -10.79 17.33 -12.26
C SER A 165 -10.01 17.47 -10.95
N GLY A 166 -9.30 16.44 -10.52
CA GLY A 166 -8.70 16.38 -9.18
C GLY A 166 -9.74 16.17 -8.06
N GLU A 167 -11.00 15.92 -8.40
CA GLU A 167 -12.06 15.69 -7.40
C GLU A 167 -11.78 14.45 -6.58
N VAL A 168 -11.94 14.55 -5.25
CA VAL A 168 -11.81 13.44 -4.29
C VAL A 168 -13.18 12.92 -3.94
N THR A 169 -13.42 11.64 -4.19
CA THR A 169 -14.68 10.95 -3.90
C THR A 169 -14.43 9.79 -2.94
N ALA A 170 -15.22 9.65 -1.87
CA ALA A 170 -15.19 8.46 -1.03
C ALA A 170 -15.86 7.30 -1.78
N VAL A 171 -15.12 6.18 -1.95
CA VAL A 171 -15.58 5.00 -2.70
C VAL A 171 -15.90 3.81 -1.80
N ALA A 172 -15.36 3.80 -0.57
CA ALA A 172 -15.75 2.86 0.49
C ALA A 172 -15.66 3.57 1.86
N THR A 173 -16.67 3.36 2.72
CA THR A 173 -16.83 4.06 4.00
C THR A 173 -17.10 3.13 5.17
N ASP A 174 -16.99 1.82 4.95
CA ASP A 174 -17.32 0.75 5.89
C ASP A 174 -16.11 -0.09 6.30
N PHE A 175 -14.93 0.53 6.31
CA PHE A 175 -13.67 -0.02 6.82
C PHE A 175 -13.31 0.63 8.16
N GLU A 176 -12.69 -0.15 9.05
CA GLU A 176 -12.23 0.36 10.35
C GLU A 176 -10.89 1.10 10.21
N LYS A 177 -9.90 0.44 9.61
CA LYS A 177 -8.57 0.97 9.31
C LYS A 177 -8.12 0.44 7.93
N PRO A 178 -8.66 1.01 6.83
CA PRO A 178 -8.24 0.59 5.49
C PRO A 178 -6.75 0.85 5.30
N ASN A 179 -6.01 -0.15 4.79
CA ASN A 179 -4.56 -0.12 4.67
C ASN A 179 -4.14 -0.43 3.23
N GLY A 180 -3.40 -1.50 2.96
CA GLY A 180 -3.00 -1.86 1.61
C GLY A 180 -4.18 -2.05 0.66
N LEU A 181 -4.00 -1.67 -0.62
CA LEU A 181 -5.00 -1.88 -1.64
C LEU A 181 -4.36 -2.22 -2.98
N ALA A 182 -5.05 -3.02 -3.81
CA ALA A 182 -4.60 -3.35 -5.16
C ALA A 182 -5.77 -3.77 -6.06
N PHE A 183 -5.71 -3.38 -7.32
CA PHE A 183 -6.65 -3.86 -8.33
C PHE A 183 -6.34 -5.30 -8.77
N SER A 184 -7.37 -6.05 -9.17
CA SER A 184 -7.17 -7.24 -10.00
C SER A 184 -6.49 -6.88 -11.32
N THR A 185 -5.86 -7.86 -11.97
CA THR A 185 -5.12 -7.64 -13.23
C THR A 185 -5.99 -7.07 -14.36
N ASP A 186 -7.31 -7.33 -14.33
CA ASP A 186 -8.30 -6.78 -15.26
C ASP A 186 -8.97 -5.49 -14.75
N GLU A 187 -8.54 -4.99 -13.59
CA GLU A 187 -9.05 -3.79 -12.88
C GLU A 187 -10.56 -3.79 -12.59
N LYS A 188 -11.21 -4.94 -12.64
CA LYS A 188 -12.65 -5.06 -12.33
C LYS A 188 -12.94 -5.25 -10.85
N ARG A 189 -11.92 -5.54 -10.05
CA ARG A 189 -12.02 -5.70 -8.60
C ARG A 189 -10.93 -4.90 -7.90
N LEU A 190 -11.28 -4.39 -6.72
CA LEU A 190 -10.32 -3.78 -5.79
C LEU A 190 -10.29 -4.59 -4.51
N TYR A 191 -9.10 -5.03 -4.14
CA TYR A 191 -8.82 -5.66 -2.85
C TYR A 191 -8.35 -4.59 -1.88
N ILE A 192 -8.81 -4.66 -0.62
CA ILE A 192 -8.48 -3.68 0.42
C ILE A 192 -8.26 -4.44 1.73
N ALA A 193 -7.12 -4.23 2.37
CA ALA A 193 -6.86 -4.72 3.72
C ALA A 193 -7.56 -3.84 4.76
N ASP A 194 -8.09 -4.46 5.81
CA ASP A 194 -8.59 -3.78 6.99
C ASP A 194 -7.81 -4.26 8.21
N THR A 195 -7.04 -3.35 8.81
CA THR A 195 -6.16 -3.60 9.95
C THR A 195 -6.72 -3.06 11.26
N GLY A 196 -8.03 -2.93 11.37
CA GLY A 196 -8.72 -2.37 12.55
C GLY A 196 -8.37 -3.05 13.86
N ALA A 197 -7.95 -4.31 13.86
CA ALA A 197 -7.50 -5.02 15.06
C ALA A 197 -6.27 -4.39 15.74
N THR A 198 -5.56 -3.45 15.10
CA THR A 198 -4.48 -2.68 15.71
C THR A 198 -4.98 -1.78 16.84
N HIS A 199 -6.18 -1.24 16.72
CA HIS A 199 -6.76 -0.25 17.63
C HIS A 199 -8.10 -0.67 18.23
N VAL A 200 -8.80 -1.62 17.61
CA VAL A 200 -10.11 -2.09 18.04
C VAL A 200 -10.01 -3.52 18.52
N LYS A 201 -10.42 -3.78 19.76
CA LYS A 201 -10.46 -5.15 20.32
C LYS A 201 -11.37 -6.04 19.46
N ASN A 202 -10.83 -7.15 18.96
CA ASN A 202 -11.49 -8.04 18.00
C ASN A 202 -11.88 -7.37 16.66
N GLY A 203 -11.19 -6.28 16.32
CA GLY A 203 -11.35 -5.59 15.03
C GLY A 203 -10.93 -6.44 13.84
N PRO A 204 -11.20 -5.96 12.63
CA PRO A 204 -10.89 -6.67 11.41
C PRO A 204 -9.37 -6.87 11.23
N ARG A 205 -9.02 -8.03 10.63
CA ARG A 205 -7.67 -8.42 10.20
C ARG A 205 -7.77 -9.20 8.90
N HIS A 206 -8.33 -8.58 7.89
CA HIS A 206 -8.70 -9.30 6.68
C HIS A 206 -8.50 -8.44 5.44
N ILE A 207 -8.46 -9.08 4.28
CA ILE A 207 -8.63 -8.44 2.98
C ILE A 207 -10.08 -8.63 2.56
N ARG A 208 -10.69 -7.55 2.11
CA ARG A 208 -12.00 -7.55 1.44
C ARG A 208 -11.82 -7.22 -0.04
N VAL A 209 -12.75 -7.71 -0.88
CA VAL A 209 -12.76 -7.44 -2.31
C VAL A 209 -14.10 -6.86 -2.72
N ALA A 210 -14.08 -5.81 -3.55
CA ALA A 210 -15.25 -5.16 -4.11
C ALA A 210 -15.15 -5.10 -5.64
N GLU A 211 -16.29 -5.24 -6.31
CA GLU A 211 -16.38 -5.02 -7.76
C GLU A 211 -16.28 -3.52 -8.06
N VAL A 212 -15.49 -3.18 -9.06
CA VAL A 212 -15.41 -1.82 -9.60
C VAL A 212 -16.56 -1.63 -10.58
N SER A 213 -17.28 -0.50 -10.46
CA SER A 213 -18.37 -0.17 -11.38
C SER A 213 -17.89 -0.09 -12.84
N ALA A 214 -18.81 -0.29 -13.78
CA ALA A 214 -18.48 -0.31 -15.20
C ALA A 214 -17.88 1.01 -15.73
N ASP A 215 -18.19 2.14 -15.07
CA ASP A 215 -17.61 3.46 -15.37
C ASP A 215 -16.27 3.70 -14.65
N GLY A 216 -15.81 2.75 -13.83
CA GLY A 216 -14.55 2.82 -13.09
C GLY A 216 -14.52 3.85 -11.96
N ARG A 217 -15.67 4.31 -11.45
CA ARG A 217 -15.73 5.45 -10.51
C ARG A 217 -16.18 5.09 -9.10
N SER A 218 -16.76 3.92 -8.89
CA SER A 218 -17.29 3.50 -7.60
C SER A 218 -17.05 2.01 -7.33
N LEU A 219 -17.30 1.59 -6.10
CA LEU A 219 -17.22 0.20 -5.66
C LEU A 219 -18.62 -0.33 -5.31
N GLY A 220 -18.84 -1.59 -5.63
CA GLY A 220 -19.92 -2.39 -5.05
C GLY A 220 -19.61 -2.76 -3.59
N PRO A 221 -20.53 -3.46 -2.89
CA PRO A 221 -20.31 -3.94 -1.54
C PRO A 221 -19.09 -4.86 -1.46
N ALA A 222 -18.20 -4.57 -0.52
CA ALA A 222 -16.99 -5.37 -0.32
C ALA A 222 -17.32 -6.68 0.42
N LYS A 223 -16.76 -7.80 -0.05
CA LYS A 223 -16.90 -9.14 0.53
C LYS A 223 -15.58 -9.59 1.14
N LEU A 224 -15.64 -10.45 2.15
CA LEU A 224 -14.45 -11.08 2.71
C LEU A 224 -13.73 -11.90 1.63
N PHE A 225 -12.43 -11.65 1.47
CA PHE A 225 -11.54 -12.44 0.60
C PHE A 225 -10.68 -13.41 1.40
N ALA A 226 -9.94 -12.89 2.40
CA ALA A 226 -9.08 -13.71 3.26
C ALA A 226 -8.96 -13.08 4.65
N THR A 227 -8.79 -13.91 5.69
CA THR A 227 -8.55 -13.48 7.06
C THR A 227 -7.12 -13.83 7.45
N CYS A 228 -6.38 -12.88 8.02
CA CYS A 228 -5.03 -13.11 8.53
C CYS A 228 -5.07 -13.98 9.79
N THR A 229 -4.33 -15.08 9.78
CA THR A 229 -4.26 -16.02 10.91
C THR A 229 -3.14 -15.69 11.89
N VAL A 230 -2.09 -14.99 11.43
CA VAL A 230 -0.94 -14.57 12.24
C VAL A 230 -0.66 -13.11 12.00
N GLY A 231 -0.84 -12.28 13.01
CA GLY A 231 -0.69 -10.82 12.88
C GLY A 231 -1.81 -10.18 12.08
N LEU A 232 -1.45 -9.35 11.12
CA LEU A 232 -2.35 -8.55 10.27
C LEU A 232 -1.85 -8.61 8.82
N PHE A 233 -2.77 -8.49 7.87
CA PHE A 233 -2.41 -8.06 6.53
C PHE A 233 -2.18 -6.56 6.54
N ASP A 234 -1.14 -6.12 5.85
CA ASP A 234 -0.80 -4.70 5.73
C ASP A 234 -0.77 -4.30 4.26
N GLY A 235 0.42 -4.05 3.68
CA GLY A 235 0.57 -3.85 2.25
C GLY A 235 0.57 -5.17 1.46
N PHE A 236 0.12 -5.11 0.22
CA PHE A 236 0.15 -6.24 -0.70
C PHE A 236 0.19 -5.82 -2.16
N ARG A 237 0.60 -6.72 -3.03
CA ARG A 237 0.57 -6.55 -4.49
C ARG A 237 0.11 -7.84 -5.15
N LEU A 238 -0.38 -7.74 -6.38
CA LEU A 238 -0.76 -8.88 -7.20
C LEU A 238 0.33 -9.18 -8.22
N ASP A 239 0.55 -10.49 -8.46
CA ASP A 239 1.33 -10.94 -9.61
C ASP A 239 0.46 -10.99 -10.89
N THR A 240 1.09 -11.34 -12.01
CA THR A 240 0.42 -11.41 -13.32
C THR A 240 -0.62 -12.54 -13.42
N ASN A 241 -0.58 -13.51 -12.51
CA ASN A 241 -1.57 -14.59 -12.40
C ASN A 241 -2.74 -14.21 -11.50
N GLY A 242 -2.68 -13.01 -10.86
CA GLY A 242 -3.67 -12.52 -9.92
C GLY A 242 -3.50 -13.07 -8.50
N ASN A 243 -2.38 -13.73 -8.18
CA ASN A 243 -2.09 -14.09 -6.80
C ASN A 243 -1.76 -12.85 -5.98
N ILE A 244 -2.27 -12.80 -4.75
CA ILE A 244 -1.99 -11.73 -3.79
C ILE A 244 -0.81 -12.13 -2.93
N TRP A 245 0.22 -11.29 -2.91
CA TRP A 245 1.38 -11.39 -2.05
C TRP A 245 1.27 -10.32 -0.97
N THR A 246 1.00 -10.73 0.26
CA THR A 246 0.68 -9.83 1.37
C THR A 246 1.59 -10.08 2.56
N SER A 247 1.94 -9.02 3.28
CA SER A 247 2.60 -9.14 4.57
C SER A 247 1.67 -9.80 5.59
N ALA A 248 2.26 -10.53 6.53
CA ALA A 248 1.61 -11.12 7.70
C ALA A 248 2.61 -11.16 8.86
N GLY A 249 2.16 -11.56 10.06
CA GLY A 249 3.02 -11.57 11.24
C GLY A 249 4.14 -12.63 11.22
N ASP A 250 4.01 -13.63 10.36
CA ASP A 250 4.98 -14.73 10.20
C ASP A 250 5.67 -14.73 8.84
N GLY A 251 5.56 -13.66 8.05
CA GLY A 251 6.23 -13.51 6.77
C GLY A 251 5.37 -12.94 5.66
N VAL A 252 5.61 -13.35 4.42
CA VAL A 252 4.79 -13.00 3.26
C VAL A 252 3.90 -14.18 2.90
N HIS A 253 2.59 -13.94 2.85
CA HIS A 253 1.59 -14.93 2.46
C HIS A 253 1.22 -14.76 0.98
N ALA A 254 1.13 -15.86 0.24
CA ALA A 254 0.65 -15.89 -1.14
C ALA A 254 -0.76 -16.51 -1.19
N TYR A 255 -1.73 -15.74 -1.69
CA TYR A 255 -3.11 -16.20 -1.88
C TYR A 255 -3.43 -16.30 -3.36
N ALA A 256 -4.01 -17.42 -3.79
CA ALA A 256 -4.57 -17.54 -5.12
C ALA A 256 -5.83 -16.66 -5.29
N PRO A 257 -6.26 -16.38 -6.54
CA PRO A 257 -7.45 -15.54 -6.82
C PRO A 257 -8.75 -16.04 -6.21
N ASP A 258 -8.82 -17.33 -5.83
CA ASP A 258 -9.96 -17.95 -5.16
C ASP A 258 -9.95 -17.77 -3.62
N GLY A 259 -8.93 -17.09 -3.07
CA GLY A 259 -8.76 -16.88 -1.63
C GLY A 259 -8.04 -18.01 -0.89
N THR A 260 -7.53 -19.01 -1.60
CA THR A 260 -6.74 -20.09 -0.99
C THR A 260 -5.34 -19.59 -0.65
N LEU A 261 -4.89 -19.77 0.59
CA LEU A 261 -3.49 -19.58 0.98
C LEU A 261 -2.66 -20.70 0.35
N ILE A 262 -1.81 -20.37 -0.61
CA ILE A 262 -1.03 -21.35 -1.38
C ILE A 262 0.40 -21.53 -0.87
N GLY A 263 0.94 -20.54 -0.16
CA GLY A 263 2.28 -20.63 0.42
C GLY A 263 2.69 -19.44 1.22
N LYS A 264 3.87 -19.53 1.86
CA LYS A 264 4.48 -18.46 2.66
C LYS A 264 5.98 -18.38 2.42
N ILE A 265 6.53 -17.20 2.64
CA ILE A 265 7.97 -16.90 2.63
C ILE A 265 8.37 -16.32 3.97
#